data_96ce7d79c6e501d978897028546bf54b
#
_entry.id   96ce7d79c6e501d978897028546bf54b
#
_cell.length_a   1.000
_cell.length_b   1.000
_cell.length_c   1.000
_cell.angle_alpha   90.00
_cell.angle_beta   90.00
_cell.angle_gamma   90.00
#
_symmetry.space_group_name_H-M   'P 1'
#
loop_
_entity.id
_entity.type
_entity.pdbx_description
1 polymer ?
#
loop_
_entity_poly.entity_id
_entity_poly.type
_entity_poly.pdbx_seq_one_letter_code
_entity_poly.pdbx_strand_id
1 'polypeptide(L)'
;ETVMDTVIMGNQELYNIMKEKNEIYAKPDFSEEDGMKAAKLEEKFAELDGWNAESDAAILLNDVGIDAEKHYKYMRELEAKEKVKVLLAQALFGNPDILLLDEPTNDLDLKTINWLEEFLINFENTVIVVSHDRYFLNKVCTNIADVDYGKIKVFPGNYDFWYESSQLLQKQMREQNKKKEEKIKELQAFIARFSANASKSKQATSRKKSLEKIQLDEIVPSNRKYPYIDFKPDRMPGNEILQVKNISKTVNGEKILNNVSFTVKPNDKIAIVADNENAKTVLFQIIAGEMEPDEGKIIWGTTIT
;
A
#
# COMPACT_ATOMS: atom_id res chain seq x y z
N GLU A 1 -3.85 7.26 -26.90
CA GLU A 1 -5.24 7.12 -26.46
C GLU A 1 -5.59 8.30 -25.55
N THR A 2 -6.86 8.65 -25.48
CA THR A 2 -7.35 9.67 -24.56
C THR A 2 -7.42 9.12 -23.15
N VAL A 3 -7.59 9.99 -22.17
CA VAL A 3 -7.81 9.63 -20.77
C VAL A 3 -9.08 8.79 -20.63
N MET A 4 -10.17 9.21 -21.30
CA MET A 4 -11.44 8.50 -21.33
C MET A 4 -11.29 7.09 -21.90
N ASP A 5 -10.68 6.96 -23.08
CA ASP A 5 -10.40 5.64 -23.68
C ASP A 5 -9.61 4.74 -22.75
N THR A 6 -8.59 5.30 -22.07
CA THR A 6 -7.74 4.55 -21.15
C THR A 6 -8.57 3.95 -20.00
N VAL A 7 -9.51 4.70 -19.42
CA VAL A 7 -10.38 4.17 -18.36
C VAL A 7 -11.29 3.06 -18.90
N ILE A 8 -11.96 3.29 -20.04
CA ILE A 8 -12.87 2.30 -20.64
C ILE A 8 -12.13 1.00 -21.01
N MET A 9 -10.84 1.07 -21.35
CA MET A 9 -9.97 -0.11 -21.57
C MET A 9 -9.87 -1.04 -20.36
N GLY A 10 -10.30 -0.61 -19.18
CA GLY A 10 -10.46 -1.48 -18.00
C GLY A 10 -11.44 -2.63 -18.26
N ASN A 11 -12.46 -2.41 -19.08
CA ASN A 11 -13.26 -3.46 -19.68
C ASN A 11 -12.86 -3.66 -21.15
N GLN A 12 -11.88 -4.53 -21.38
CA GLN A 12 -11.28 -4.73 -22.69
C GLN A 12 -12.28 -5.22 -23.74
N GLU A 13 -13.28 -6.03 -23.34
CA GLU A 13 -14.31 -6.51 -24.26
C GLU A 13 -15.19 -5.36 -24.74
N LEU A 14 -15.67 -4.54 -23.82
CA LEU A 14 -16.47 -3.37 -24.12
C LEU A 14 -15.71 -2.38 -25.04
N TYR A 15 -14.44 -2.09 -24.70
CA TYR A 15 -13.61 -1.19 -25.49
C TYR A 15 -13.43 -1.68 -26.93
N ASN A 16 -13.16 -2.99 -27.11
CA ASN A 16 -13.01 -3.59 -28.44
C ASN A 16 -14.30 -3.49 -29.25
N ILE A 17 -15.45 -3.75 -28.62
CA ILE A 17 -16.76 -3.62 -29.24
C ILE A 17 -17.03 -2.17 -29.67
N MET A 18 -16.74 -1.20 -28.80
CA MET A 18 -16.87 0.23 -29.13
C MET A 18 -16.02 0.60 -30.35
N LYS A 19 -14.77 0.16 -30.37
CA LYS A 19 -13.84 0.46 -31.44
C LYS A 19 -14.32 -0.17 -32.76
N GLU A 20 -14.64 -1.46 -32.75
CA GLU A 20 -15.09 -2.19 -33.93
C GLU A 20 -16.39 -1.60 -34.49
N LYS A 21 -17.34 -1.26 -33.60
CA LYS A 21 -18.57 -0.60 -33.95
C LYS A 21 -18.33 0.74 -34.65
N ASN A 22 -17.47 1.58 -34.07
CA ASN A 22 -17.12 2.87 -34.64
C ASN A 22 -16.42 2.74 -36.00
N GLU A 23 -15.51 1.74 -36.16
CA GLU A 23 -14.85 1.47 -37.43
C GLU A 23 -15.85 1.02 -38.51
N ILE A 24 -16.87 0.21 -38.16
CA ILE A 24 -17.89 -0.21 -39.11
C ILE A 24 -18.75 0.97 -39.55
N TYR A 25 -19.22 1.80 -38.62
CA TYR A 25 -20.02 2.97 -38.96
C TYR A 25 -19.26 4.08 -39.70
N ALA A 26 -17.93 4.12 -39.57
CA ALA A 26 -17.08 5.09 -40.27
C ALA A 26 -16.79 4.66 -41.74
N LYS A 27 -17.19 3.48 -42.18
CA LYS A 27 -16.98 3.01 -43.56
C LYS A 27 -17.80 3.82 -44.54
N PRO A 28 -17.20 4.34 -45.62
CA PRO A 28 -17.94 5.05 -46.67
C PRO A 28 -18.88 4.11 -47.46
N ASP A 29 -18.50 2.82 -47.59
CA ASP A 29 -19.27 1.79 -48.30
C ASP A 29 -19.88 0.80 -47.29
N PHE A 30 -20.94 1.24 -46.59
CA PHE A 30 -21.63 0.42 -45.60
C PHE A 30 -22.45 -0.69 -46.29
N SER A 31 -22.01 -1.94 -46.14
CA SER A 31 -22.66 -3.12 -46.76
C SER A 31 -23.74 -3.72 -45.86
N GLU A 32 -24.57 -4.62 -46.45
CA GLU A 32 -25.57 -5.39 -45.69
C GLU A 32 -24.90 -6.31 -44.66
N GLU A 33 -23.70 -6.85 -44.96
CA GLU A 33 -22.92 -7.62 -44.01
C GLU A 33 -22.43 -6.75 -42.86
N ASP A 34 -22.00 -5.51 -43.11
CA ASP A 34 -21.63 -4.54 -42.09
C ASP A 34 -22.83 -4.20 -41.17
N GLY A 35 -24.03 -4.11 -41.75
CA GLY A 35 -25.27 -3.91 -40.99
C GLY A 35 -25.59 -5.07 -40.06
N MET A 36 -25.46 -6.31 -40.50
CA MET A 36 -25.66 -7.48 -39.66
C MET A 36 -24.58 -7.58 -38.55
N LYS A 37 -23.36 -7.22 -38.86
CA LYS A 37 -22.27 -7.21 -37.89
C LYS A 37 -22.46 -6.11 -36.86
N ALA A 38 -22.84 -4.91 -37.28
CA ALA A 38 -23.14 -3.79 -36.39
C ALA A 38 -24.29 -4.13 -35.44
N ALA A 39 -25.36 -4.78 -35.90
CA ALA A 39 -26.48 -5.19 -35.05
C ALA A 39 -26.05 -6.16 -33.92
N LYS A 40 -25.15 -7.13 -34.23
CA LYS A 40 -24.63 -8.05 -33.22
C LYS A 40 -23.71 -7.34 -32.20
N LEU A 41 -22.92 -6.36 -32.65
CA LEU A 41 -22.08 -5.56 -31.79
C LEU A 41 -22.92 -4.62 -30.89
N GLU A 42 -24.03 -4.08 -31.40
CA GLU A 42 -24.98 -3.29 -30.61
C GLU A 42 -25.64 -4.12 -29.50
N GLU A 43 -26.03 -5.38 -29.80
CA GLU A 43 -26.57 -6.29 -28.80
C GLU A 43 -25.59 -6.55 -27.68
N LYS A 44 -24.35 -6.91 -28.00
CA LYS A 44 -23.27 -7.10 -27.01
C LYS A 44 -22.91 -5.83 -26.25
N PHE A 45 -22.90 -4.70 -26.96
CA PHE A 45 -22.64 -3.39 -26.36
C PHE A 45 -23.67 -3.04 -25.30
N ALA A 46 -24.95 -3.34 -25.58
CA ALA A 46 -26.04 -3.16 -24.63
C ALA A 46 -25.94 -4.13 -23.43
N GLU A 47 -25.57 -5.41 -23.67
CA GLU A 47 -25.36 -6.40 -22.61
C GLU A 47 -24.25 -5.97 -21.62
N LEU A 48 -23.20 -5.29 -22.10
CA LEU A 48 -22.08 -4.78 -21.30
C LEU A 48 -22.33 -3.37 -20.75
N ASP A 49 -23.56 -2.88 -20.80
CA ASP A 49 -23.94 -1.51 -20.38
C ASP A 49 -23.13 -0.40 -21.06
N GLY A 50 -22.78 -0.63 -22.32
CA GLY A 50 -21.89 0.24 -23.10
C GLY A 50 -22.41 1.67 -23.27
N TRP A 51 -23.73 1.88 -23.21
CA TRP A 51 -24.34 3.21 -23.29
C TRP A 51 -23.97 4.12 -22.13
N ASN A 52 -23.65 3.57 -20.97
CA ASN A 52 -23.24 4.31 -19.78
C ASN A 52 -21.72 4.39 -19.62
N ALA A 53 -20.94 3.70 -20.46
CA ALA A 53 -19.50 3.56 -20.33
C ALA A 53 -18.74 4.89 -20.19
N GLU A 54 -19.05 5.88 -21.03
CA GLU A 54 -18.41 7.21 -20.93
C GLU A 54 -18.85 7.96 -19.67
N SER A 55 -20.10 7.83 -19.27
CA SER A 55 -20.61 8.44 -18.04
C SER A 55 -19.95 7.85 -16.80
N ASP A 56 -19.85 6.53 -16.73
CA ASP A 56 -19.25 5.82 -15.61
C ASP A 56 -17.75 6.09 -15.52
N ALA A 57 -17.06 6.11 -16.67
CA ALA A 57 -15.67 6.49 -16.73
C ALA A 57 -15.44 7.94 -16.29
N ALA A 58 -16.33 8.86 -16.67
CA ALA A 58 -16.27 10.26 -16.25
C ALA A 58 -16.49 10.42 -14.73
N ILE A 59 -17.41 9.64 -14.15
CA ILE A 59 -17.65 9.62 -12.70
C ILE A 59 -16.37 9.16 -11.97
N LEU A 60 -15.80 8.02 -12.37
CA LEU A 60 -14.55 7.52 -11.78
C LEU A 60 -13.40 8.53 -11.89
N LEU A 61 -13.24 9.17 -13.06
CA LEU A 61 -12.21 10.19 -13.27
C LEU A 61 -12.39 11.39 -12.33
N ASN A 62 -13.61 11.88 -12.19
CA ASN A 62 -13.92 12.98 -11.26
C ASN A 62 -13.64 12.57 -9.81
N ASP A 63 -14.01 11.37 -9.44
CA ASP A 63 -13.85 10.83 -8.08
C ASP A 63 -12.38 10.70 -7.70
N VAL A 64 -11.50 10.28 -8.61
CA VAL A 64 -10.05 10.26 -8.39
C VAL A 64 -9.42 11.65 -8.54
N GLY A 65 -10.19 12.69 -8.84
CA GLY A 65 -9.74 14.08 -8.92
C GLY A 65 -9.08 14.45 -10.24
N ILE A 66 -9.55 13.91 -11.36
CA ILE A 66 -9.20 14.33 -12.71
C ILE A 66 -10.31 15.21 -13.26
N ASP A 67 -10.01 16.47 -13.50
CA ASP A 67 -10.98 17.47 -13.99
C ASP A 67 -11.54 17.11 -15.36
N ALA A 68 -12.83 17.42 -15.59
CA ALA A 68 -13.54 17.11 -16.83
C ALA A 68 -12.86 17.64 -18.10
N GLU A 69 -12.15 18.77 -18.00
CA GLU A 69 -11.38 19.34 -19.10
C GLU A 69 -10.23 18.44 -19.59
N LYS A 70 -9.80 17.50 -18.74
CA LYS A 70 -8.71 16.57 -19.04
C LYS A 70 -9.17 15.23 -19.57
N HIS A 71 -10.47 14.90 -19.48
CA HIS A 71 -11.00 13.58 -19.85
C HIS A 71 -10.74 13.21 -21.32
N TYR A 72 -10.76 14.18 -22.22
CA TYR A 72 -10.51 13.97 -23.65
C TYR A 72 -9.08 14.34 -24.11
N LYS A 73 -8.19 14.73 -23.18
CA LYS A 73 -6.76 14.88 -23.48
C LYS A 73 -6.08 13.55 -23.67
N TYR A 74 -4.92 13.56 -24.32
CA TYR A 74 -4.10 12.36 -24.44
C TYR A 74 -3.38 12.08 -23.11
N MET A 75 -3.20 10.79 -22.76
CA MET A 75 -2.46 10.37 -21.58
C MET A 75 -1.05 10.99 -21.48
N ARG A 76 -0.39 11.22 -22.63
CA ARG A 76 0.95 11.85 -22.66
C ARG A 76 0.97 13.29 -22.14
N GLU A 77 -0.17 13.97 -22.16
CA GLU A 77 -0.30 15.38 -21.77
C GLU A 77 -0.54 15.54 -20.26
N LEU A 78 -0.84 14.46 -19.56
CA LEU A 78 -1.02 14.45 -18.13
C LEU A 78 0.31 14.38 -17.37
N GLU A 79 0.32 14.93 -16.16
CA GLU A 79 1.39 14.76 -15.20
C GLU A 79 1.50 13.31 -14.70
N ALA A 80 2.66 12.93 -14.18
CA ALA A 80 2.91 11.55 -13.71
C ALA A 80 1.88 11.09 -12.65
N LYS A 81 1.54 11.96 -11.70
CA LYS A 81 0.56 11.66 -10.64
C LYS A 81 -0.86 11.51 -11.18
N GLU A 82 -1.24 12.32 -12.17
CA GLU A 82 -2.54 12.19 -12.82
C GLU A 82 -2.66 10.89 -13.60
N LYS A 83 -1.57 10.45 -14.25
CA LYS A 83 -1.53 9.16 -14.93
C LYS A 83 -1.80 8.00 -13.97
N VAL A 84 -1.23 8.03 -12.76
CA VAL A 84 -1.50 7.01 -11.74
C VAL A 84 -2.99 6.98 -11.37
N LYS A 85 -3.62 8.13 -11.18
CA LYS A 85 -5.06 8.23 -10.89
C LYS A 85 -5.92 7.69 -12.03
N VAL A 86 -5.57 7.97 -13.29
CA VAL A 86 -6.28 7.43 -14.47
C VAL A 86 -6.13 5.91 -14.55
N LEU A 87 -4.92 5.38 -14.30
CA LEU A 87 -4.70 3.92 -14.28
C LEU A 87 -5.45 3.24 -13.12
N LEU A 88 -5.59 3.91 -12.00
CA LEU A 88 -6.45 3.43 -10.91
C LEU A 88 -7.91 3.38 -11.35
N ALA A 89 -8.44 4.46 -11.94
CA ALA A 89 -9.80 4.49 -12.48
C ALA A 89 -10.01 3.38 -13.54
N GLN A 90 -9.02 3.14 -14.41
CA GLN A 90 -9.04 2.03 -15.37
C GLN A 90 -9.19 0.66 -14.68
N ALA A 91 -8.43 0.42 -13.61
CA ALA A 91 -8.48 -0.86 -12.87
C ALA A 91 -9.83 -1.09 -12.19
N LEU A 92 -10.52 -0.01 -11.80
CA LEU A 92 -11.82 -0.06 -11.12
C LEU A 92 -13.01 -0.07 -12.08
N PHE A 93 -12.78 0.27 -13.36
CA PHE A 93 -13.84 0.37 -14.36
C PHE A 93 -14.42 -1.00 -14.73
N GLY A 94 -15.74 -1.06 -14.90
CA GLY A 94 -16.43 -2.28 -15.34
C GLY A 94 -16.66 -3.33 -14.25
N ASN A 95 -16.51 -2.97 -12.97
CA ASN A 95 -16.76 -3.83 -11.82
C ASN A 95 -16.10 -5.24 -11.94
N PRO A 96 -14.77 -5.33 -11.99
CA PRO A 96 -14.07 -6.59 -12.21
C PRO A 96 -14.34 -7.61 -11.10
N ASP A 97 -14.43 -8.91 -11.43
CA ASP A 97 -14.61 -10.00 -10.46
C ASP A 97 -13.48 -10.09 -9.44
N ILE A 98 -12.25 -9.77 -9.88
CA ILE A 98 -11.05 -9.78 -9.05
C ILE A 98 -10.25 -8.51 -9.33
N LEU A 99 -10.01 -7.74 -8.27
CA LEU A 99 -9.20 -6.53 -8.30
C LEU A 99 -7.86 -6.79 -7.63
N LEU A 100 -6.76 -6.54 -8.35
CA LEU A 100 -5.40 -6.69 -7.85
C LEU A 100 -4.75 -5.31 -7.76
N LEU A 101 -4.38 -4.87 -6.55
CA LEU A 101 -3.78 -3.57 -6.29
C LEU A 101 -2.43 -3.74 -5.60
N ASP A 102 -1.39 -3.17 -6.18
CA ASP A 102 -0.05 -3.13 -5.60
C ASP A 102 0.32 -1.70 -5.23
N GLU A 103 0.47 -1.44 -3.91
CA GLU A 103 0.75 -0.12 -3.32
C GLU A 103 -0.17 1.00 -3.84
N PRO A 104 -1.51 0.82 -3.84
CA PRO A 104 -2.43 1.74 -4.51
C PRO A 104 -2.51 3.13 -3.87
N THR A 105 -2.00 3.29 -2.65
CA THR A 105 -1.97 4.58 -1.93
C THR A 105 -0.78 5.45 -2.29
N ASN A 106 0.23 4.89 -2.98
CA ASN A 106 1.42 5.64 -3.37
C ASN A 106 1.06 6.71 -4.41
N ASP A 107 1.67 7.88 -4.25
CA ASP A 107 1.48 9.05 -5.13
C ASP A 107 0.05 9.62 -5.20
N LEU A 108 -0.86 9.14 -4.34
CA LEU A 108 -2.21 9.68 -4.19
C LEU A 108 -2.26 10.73 -3.07
N ASP A 109 -3.08 11.77 -3.27
CA ASP A 109 -3.43 12.69 -2.21
C ASP A 109 -4.42 12.08 -1.21
N LEU A 110 -4.50 12.66 -0.02
CA LEU A 110 -5.32 12.14 1.07
C LEU A 110 -6.81 12.03 0.71
N LYS A 111 -7.32 12.94 -0.13
CA LYS A 111 -8.72 12.92 -0.58
C LYS A 111 -8.99 11.70 -1.46
N THR A 112 -8.10 11.43 -2.40
CA THR A 112 -8.18 10.25 -3.28
C THR A 112 -8.02 8.95 -2.49
N ILE A 113 -7.12 8.91 -1.48
CA ILE A 113 -6.97 7.73 -0.60
C ILE A 113 -8.26 7.46 0.17
N ASN A 114 -8.86 8.46 0.79
CA ASN A 114 -10.12 8.31 1.53
C ASN A 114 -11.25 7.81 0.63
N TRP A 115 -11.35 8.34 -0.59
CA TRP A 115 -12.32 7.87 -1.57
C TRP A 115 -12.07 6.40 -1.96
N LEU A 116 -10.81 6.03 -2.22
CA LEU A 116 -10.44 4.65 -2.55
C LEU A 116 -10.79 3.67 -1.42
N GLU A 117 -10.55 4.05 -0.18
CA GLU A 117 -10.93 3.25 0.99
C GLU A 117 -12.43 2.99 1.03
N GLU A 118 -13.26 4.04 0.84
CA GLU A 118 -14.71 3.91 0.80
C GLU A 118 -15.19 3.06 -0.39
N PHE A 119 -14.57 3.25 -1.56
CA PHE A 119 -14.84 2.44 -2.73
C PHE A 119 -14.59 0.96 -2.47
N LEU A 120 -13.40 0.61 -1.92
CA LEU A 120 -13.02 -0.79 -1.68
C LEU A 120 -13.81 -1.45 -0.54
N ILE A 121 -14.25 -0.70 0.45
CA ILE A 121 -15.14 -1.21 1.52
C ILE A 121 -16.50 -1.62 0.95
N ASN A 122 -17.00 -0.88 -0.04
CA ASN A 122 -18.29 -1.14 -0.67
C ASN A 122 -18.18 -2.05 -1.91
N PHE A 123 -16.98 -2.43 -2.31
CA PHE A 123 -16.77 -3.29 -3.48
C PHE A 123 -17.18 -4.72 -3.16
N GLU A 124 -18.15 -5.25 -3.92
CA GLU A 124 -18.78 -6.54 -3.63
C GLU A 124 -17.92 -7.75 -4.04
N ASN A 125 -16.99 -7.55 -4.98
CA ASN A 125 -16.17 -8.62 -5.52
C ASN A 125 -14.83 -8.78 -4.74
N THR A 126 -13.96 -9.68 -5.20
CA THR A 126 -12.72 -10.00 -4.52
C THR A 126 -11.65 -8.93 -4.74
N VAL A 127 -11.07 -8.41 -3.67
CA VAL A 127 -9.93 -7.50 -3.70
C VAL A 127 -8.71 -8.16 -3.08
N ILE A 128 -7.58 -8.12 -3.78
CA ILE A 128 -6.27 -8.48 -3.26
C ILE A 128 -5.40 -7.22 -3.32
N VAL A 129 -4.99 -6.73 -2.16
CA VAL A 129 -4.17 -5.53 -2.06
C VAL A 129 -2.84 -5.83 -1.37
N VAL A 130 -1.76 -5.28 -1.90
CA VAL A 130 -0.45 -5.22 -1.26
C VAL A 130 -0.21 -3.76 -0.86
N SER A 131 0.08 -3.50 0.40
CA SER A 131 0.39 -2.15 0.87
C SER A 131 1.27 -2.15 2.11
N HIS A 132 2.07 -1.10 2.27
CA HIS A 132 2.81 -0.79 3.49
C HIS A 132 2.03 0.15 4.43
N ASP A 133 0.92 0.71 3.97
CA ASP A 133 0.05 1.57 4.77
C ASP A 133 -0.85 0.73 5.69
N ARG A 134 -0.47 0.67 6.97
CA ARG A 134 -1.21 -0.10 7.98
C ARG A 134 -2.61 0.45 8.24
N TYR A 135 -2.80 1.75 8.15
CA TYR A 135 -4.10 2.37 8.34
C TYR A 135 -5.06 1.94 7.23
N PHE A 136 -4.60 2.02 5.98
CA PHE A 136 -5.34 1.55 4.81
C PHE A 136 -5.70 0.06 4.93
N LEU A 137 -4.72 -0.81 5.26
CA LEU A 137 -4.97 -2.25 5.44
C LEU A 137 -5.97 -2.54 6.57
N ASN A 138 -5.90 -1.81 7.68
CA ASN A 138 -6.85 -1.96 8.79
C ASN A 138 -8.28 -1.59 8.41
N LYS A 139 -8.43 -0.60 7.53
CA LYS A 139 -9.74 -0.07 7.16
C LYS A 139 -10.42 -0.91 6.08
N VAL A 140 -9.65 -1.42 5.12
CA VAL A 140 -10.17 -2.08 3.91
C VAL A 140 -10.15 -3.61 4.04
N CYS A 141 -9.12 -4.21 4.65
CA CYS A 141 -8.92 -5.66 4.59
C CYS A 141 -9.70 -6.40 5.66
N THR A 142 -10.38 -7.47 5.25
CA THR A 142 -11.07 -8.44 6.13
C THR A 142 -10.22 -9.67 6.44
N ASN A 143 -9.16 -9.89 5.67
CA ASN A 143 -8.20 -10.99 5.85
C ASN A 143 -6.79 -10.48 5.55
N ILE A 144 -5.79 -11.01 6.25
CA ILE A 144 -4.38 -10.72 6.01
C ILE A 144 -3.66 -11.98 5.53
N ALA A 145 -3.10 -11.92 4.33
CA ALA A 145 -2.24 -12.96 3.78
C ALA A 145 -0.77 -12.66 4.13
N ASP A 146 -0.23 -13.39 5.08
CA ASP A 146 1.16 -13.26 5.53
C ASP A 146 2.07 -14.14 4.66
N VAL A 147 2.94 -13.49 3.89
CA VAL A 147 3.93 -14.16 3.04
C VAL A 147 5.28 -14.13 3.74
N ASP A 148 5.68 -15.25 4.32
CA ASP A 148 6.96 -15.38 5.02
C ASP A 148 7.52 -16.81 4.82
N TYR A 149 8.86 -16.94 4.73
CA TYR A 149 9.57 -18.22 4.57
C TYR A 149 9.10 -19.08 3.38
N GLY A 150 8.70 -18.45 2.27
CA GLY A 150 8.20 -19.15 1.10
C GLY A 150 6.83 -19.82 1.29
N LYS A 151 6.09 -19.42 2.32
CA LYS A 151 4.73 -19.89 2.63
C LYS A 151 3.78 -18.73 2.75
N ILE A 152 2.53 -18.96 2.39
CA ILE A 152 1.44 -18.01 2.57
C ILE A 152 0.53 -18.54 3.66
N LYS A 153 0.25 -17.71 4.67
CA LYS A 153 -0.73 -17.99 5.71
C LYS A 153 -1.78 -16.90 5.72
N VAL A 154 -3.04 -17.29 5.61
CA VAL A 154 -4.15 -16.34 5.64
C VAL A 154 -4.74 -16.32 7.05
N PHE A 155 -4.91 -15.13 7.59
CA PHE A 155 -5.49 -14.87 8.90
C PHE A 155 -6.77 -14.05 8.70
N PRO A 156 -7.89 -14.45 9.32
CA PRO A 156 -9.10 -13.62 9.33
C PRO A 156 -8.87 -12.40 10.23
N GLY A 157 -9.47 -11.28 9.86
CA GLY A 157 -9.34 -10.02 10.57
C GLY A 157 -8.46 -9.00 9.84
N ASN A 158 -8.34 -7.83 10.42
CA ASN A 158 -7.54 -6.72 9.89
C ASN A 158 -6.05 -6.84 10.27
N TYR A 159 -5.25 -5.85 9.87
CA TYR A 159 -3.81 -5.84 10.12
C TYR A 159 -3.44 -5.87 11.62
N ASP A 160 -4.14 -5.11 12.47
CA ASP A 160 -3.86 -5.06 13.91
C ASP A 160 -4.14 -6.40 14.57
N PHE A 161 -5.27 -7.03 14.24
CA PHE A 161 -5.60 -8.36 14.74
C PHE A 161 -4.56 -9.41 14.32
N TRP A 162 -4.12 -9.38 13.06
CA TRP A 162 -3.03 -10.24 12.59
C TRP A 162 -1.73 -9.98 13.36
N TYR A 163 -1.36 -8.71 13.55
CA TYR A 163 -0.13 -8.35 14.24
C TYR A 163 -0.11 -8.86 15.68
N GLU A 164 -1.17 -8.59 16.45
CA GLU A 164 -1.30 -9.06 17.83
C GLU A 164 -1.31 -10.59 17.92
N SER A 165 -2.08 -11.26 17.06
CA SER A 165 -2.17 -12.72 17.00
C SER A 165 -0.81 -13.35 16.65
N SER A 166 -0.09 -12.78 15.70
CA SER A 166 1.23 -13.26 15.27
C SER A 166 2.27 -13.14 16.39
N GLN A 167 2.26 -12.03 17.15
CA GLN A 167 3.12 -11.81 18.31
C GLN A 167 2.82 -12.82 19.42
N LEU A 168 1.53 -13.05 19.71
CA LEU A 168 1.10 -14.01 20.71
C LEU A 168 1.53 -15.43 20.34
N LEU A 169 1.32 -15.85 19.10
CA LEU A 169 1.76 -17.15 18.59
C LEU A 169 3.27 -17.35 18.72
N GLN A 170 4.06 -16.35 18.34
CA GLN A 170 5.51 -16.41 18.47
C GLN A 170 5.95 -16.53 19.94
N LYS A 171 5.31 -15.78 20.84
CA LYS A 171 5.57 -15.88 22.28
C LYS A 171 5.26 -17.27 22.81
N GLN A 172 4.10 -17.83 22.47
CA GLN A 172 3.70 -19.18 22.87
C GLN A 172 4.68 -20.25 22.36
N MET A 173 5.09 -20.15 21.09
CA MET A 173 6.08 -21.07 20.51
C MET A 173 7.43 -21.00 21.25
N ARG A 174 7.91 -19.81 21.58
CA ARG A 174 9.16 -19.62 22.36
C ARG A 174 9.04 -20.24 23.75
N GLU A 175 7.93 -20.02 24.44
CA GLU A 175 7.68 -20.60 25.75
C GLU A 175 7.58 -22.14 25.71
N GLN A 176 6.91 -22.69 24.69
CA GLN A 176 6.83 -24.12 24.49
C GLN A 176 8.20 -24.75 24.19
N ASN A 177 8.99 -24.11 23.34
CA ASN A 177 10.33 -24.58 23.03
C ASN A 177 11.25 -24.52 24.26
N LYS A 178 11.16 -23.44 25.07
CA LYS A 178 11.89 -23.36 26.33
C LYS A 178 11.56 -24.53 27.27
N LYS A 179 10.28 -24.85 27.42
CA LYS A 179 9.84 -26.01 28.22
C LYS A 179 10.34 -27.34 27.64
N LYS A 180 10.33 -27.47 26.30
CA LYS A 180 10.89 -28.66 25.62
C LYS A 180 12.41 -28.77 25.84
N GLU A 181 13.15 -27.66 25.74
CA GLU A 181 14.60 -27.64 26.01
C GLU A 181 14.94 -28.00 27.46
N GLU A 182 14.21 -27.45 28.44
CA GLU A 182 14.37 -27.82 29.86
C GLU A 182 14.13 -29.31 30.05
N LYS A 183 13.08 -29.87 29.44
CA LYS A 183 12.78 -31.29 29.44
C LYS A 183 13.88 -32.17 28.80
N ILE A 184 14.43 -31.70 27.69
CA ILE A 184 15.57 -32.37 27.02
C ILE A 184 16.78 -32.41 27.95
N LYS A 185 17.13 -31.25 28.59
CA LYS A 185 18.24 -31.20 29.56
C LYS A 185 18.05 -32.12 30.74
N GLU A 186 16.86 -32.18 31.33
CA GLU A 186 16.52 -33.09 32.41
C GLU A 186 16.69 -34.56 32.00
N LEU A 187 16.15 -34.93 30.81
CA LEU A 187 16.27 -36.31 30.31
C LEU A 187 17.71 -36.67 29.99
N GLN A 188 18.49 -35.78 29.39
CA GLN A 188 19.91 -35.97 29.11
C GLN A 188 20.73 -36.16 30.40
N ALA A 189 20.51 -35.31 31.41
CA ALA A 189 21.16 -35.43 32.71
C ALA A 189 20.84 -36.76 33.41
N PHE A 190 19.56 -37.19 33.36
CA PHE A 190 19.14 -38.48 33.92
C PHE A 190 19.81 -39.67 33.19
N ILE A 191 19.80 -39.65 31.85
CA ILE A 191 20.42 -40.70 31.03
C ILE A 191 21.92 -40.79 31.32
N ALA A 192 22.62 -39.64 31.35
CA ALA A 192 24.05 -39.60 31.67
C ALA A 192 24.38 -40.19 33.05
N ARG A 193 23.53 -39.89 34.07
CA ARG A 193 23.74 -40.32 35.45
C ARG A 193 23.47 -41.81 35.68
N PHE A 194 22.51 -42.40 34.94
CA PHE A 194 21.99 -43.73 35.22
C PHE A 194 22.21 -44.76 34.10
N SER A 195 22.83 -44.41 32.99
CA SER A 195 23.07 -45.31 31.84
C SER A 195 23.95 -46.50 32.19
N ALA A 196 24.91 -46.36 33.10
CA ALA A 196 25.84 -47.40 33.56
C ALA A 196 25.29 -48.22 34.75
N ASN A 197 24.11 -47.90 35.29
CA ASN A 197 23.56 -48.58 36.47
C ASN A 197 22.59 -49.66 36.06
N ALA A 198 22.96 -50.96 36.30
CA ALA A 198 22.16 -52.11 35.87
C ALA A 198 20.70 -52.08 36.38
N SER A 199 20.45 -51.63 37.62
CA SER A 199 19.10 -51.55 38.20
C SER A 199 18.19 -50.50 37.56
N LYS A 200 18.77 -49.45 36.98
CA LYS A 200 18.05 -48.31 36.36
C LYS A 200 18.16 -48.29 34.83
N SER A 201 18.86 -49.24 34.22
CA SER A 201 19.08 -49.33 32.77
C SER A 201 17.78 -49.31 31.96
N LYS A 202 16.74 -50.04 32.39
CA LYS A 202 15.42 -50.03 31.74
C LYS A 202 14.76 -48.61 31.74
N GLN A 203 14.93 -47.88 32.86
CA GLN A 203 14.39 -46.51 32.96
C GLN A 203 15.18 -45.55 32.09
N ALA A 204 16.51 -45.66 32.01
CA ALA A 204 17.34 -44.85 31.14
C ALA A 204 16.99 -45.10 29.66
N THR A 205 16.77 -46.35 29.24
CA THR A 205 16.33 -46.71 27.88
C THR A 205 14.95 -46.14 27.56
N SER A 206 13.99 -46.22 28.48
CA SER A 206 12.67 -45.59 28.30
C SER A 206 12.76 -44.10 28.13
N ARG A 207 13.59 -43.41 28.93
CA ARG A 207 13.80 -41.96 28.82
C ARG A 207 14.54 -41.55 27.55
N LYS A 208 15.47 -42.40 27.06
CA LYS A 208 16.11 -42.20 25.76
C LYS A 208 15.09 -42.20 24.63
N LYS A 209 14.16 -43.18 24.62
CA LYS A 209 13.05 -43.20 23.65
C LYS A 209 12.12 -42.00 23.78
N SER A 210 11.93 -41.47 25.00
CA SER A 210 11.14 -40.25 25.21
C SER A 210 11.87 -39.01 24.70
N LEU A 211 13.19 -38.92 24.83
CA LEU A 211 14.04 -37.87 24.29
C LEU A 211 13.99 -37.84 22.77
N GLU A 212 14.08 -39.00 22.12
CA GLU A 212 14.01 -39.13 20.66
C GLU A 212 12.66 -38.64 20.06
N LYS A 213 11.60 -38.64 20.86
CA LYS A 213 10.27 -38.16 20.46
C LYS A 213 10.06 -36.68 20.62
N ILE A 214 10.92 -35.97 21.36
CA ILE A 214 10.79 -34.52 21.57
C ILE A 214 11.39 -33.81 20.37
N GLN A 215 10.52 -33.23 19.56
CA GLN A 215 10.91 -32.30 18.49
C GLN A 215 10.72 -30.87 18.97
N LEU A 216 11.76 -30.06 18.82
CA LEU A 216 11.62 -28.61 18.97
C LEU A 216 10.89 -28.07 17.77
N ASP A 217 9.94 -27.16 18.01
CA ASP A 217 9.32 -26.45 16.92
C ASP A 217 10.37 -25.52 16.30
N GLU A 218 10.50 -25.59 15.00
CA GLU A 218 11.44 -24.75 14.28
C GLU A 218 10.95 -23.30 14.35
N ILE A 219 11.49 -22.54 15.30
CA ILE A 219 11.26 -21.08 15.34
C ILE A 219 12.23 -20.47 14.33
N VAL A 220 11.78 -20.38 13.10
CA VAL A 220 12.56 -19.64 12.10
C VAL A 220 12.51 -18.15 12.48
N PRO A 221 13.67 -17.50 12.73
CA PRO A 221 13.67 -16.09 13.07
C PRO A 221 13.11 -15.27 11.91
N SER A 222 12.08 -14.46 12.16
CA SER A 222 11.50 -13.63 11.12
C SER A 222 12.57 -12.75 10.46
N ASN A 223 12.55 -12.69 9.13
CA ASN A 223 13.39 -11.78 8.37
C ASN A 223 12.96 -10.31 8.53
N ARG A 224 11.80 -10.07 9.14
CA ARG A 224 11.25 -8.74 9.43
C ARG A 224 11.87 -8.15 10.68
N LYS A 225 13.18 -7.91 10.64
CA LYS A 225 13.88 -7.17 11.69
C LYS A 225 13.82 -5.69 11.33
N TYR A 226 13.27 -4.88 12.25
CA TYR A 226 13.39 -3.44 12.13
C TYR A 226 14.87 -3.08 12.27
N PRO A 227 15.44 -2.30 11.35
CA PRO A 227 16.76 -1.73 11.57
C PRO A 227 16.71 -0.83 12.81
N TYR A 228 17.51 -1.14 13.80
CA TYR A 228 17.65 -0.26 14.95
C TYR A 228 18.64 0.84 14.59
N ILE A 229 18.13 2.07 14.44
CA ILE A 229 18.95 3.25 14.21
C ILE A 229 18.87 4.08 15.49
N ASP A 230 20.01 4.24 16.16
CA ASP A 230 20.14 5.04 17.36
C ASP A 230 20.80 6.38 16.99
N PHE A 231 19.99 7.42 16.87
CA PHE A 231 20.48 8.78 16.66
C PHE A 231 20.86 9.38 18.01
N LYS A 232 22.16 9.33 18.35
CA LYS A 232 22.70 9.98 19.52
C LYS A 232 23.25 11.34 19.13
N PRO A 233 22.69 12.44 19.65
CA PRO A 233 23.26 13.75 19.40
C PRO A 233 24.59 13.88 20.19
N ASP A 234 25.58 14.47 19.57
CA ASP A 234 26.85 14.80 20.26
C ASP A 234 26.63 15.83 21.37
N ARG A 235 25.63 16.68 21.21
CA ARG A 235 25.23 17.70 22.18
C ARG A 235 23.71 17.82 22.21
N MET A 236 23.14 18.01 23.40
CA MET A 236 21.69 18.28 23.54
C MET A 236 21.34 19.61 22.85
N PRO A 237 20.25 19.61 22.04
CA PRO A 237 19.79 20.80 21.36
C PRO A 237 19.30 21.85 22.38
N GLY A 238 19.38 23.12 22.02
CA GLY A 238 18.79 24.23 22.79
C GLY A 238 17.26 24.23 22.75
N ASN A 239 16.64 25.24 23.34
CA ASN A 239 15.17 25.34 23.45
C ASN A 239 14.46 25.59 22.11
N GLU A 240 15.17 26.07 21.10
CA GLU A 240 14.65 26.30 19.76
C GLU A 240 15.47 25.53 18.75
N ILE A 241 14.83 24.67 18.00
CA ILE A 241 15.46 23.84 16.97
C ILE A 241 15.43 24.56 15.63
N LEU A 242 14.25 25.05 15.25
CA LEU A 242 14.00 25.64 13.94
C LEU A 242 12.87 26.67 14.04
N GLN A 243 13.06 27.82 13.44
CA GLN A 243 11.99 28.79 13.18
C GLN A 243 11.85 29.01 11.69
N VAL A 244 10.68 28.73 11.17
CA VAL A 244 10.24 29.04 9.81
C VAL A 244 9.41 30.30 9.89
N LYS A 245 9.81 31.36 9.19
CA LYS A 245 9.14 32.68 9.27
C LYS A 245 8.74 33.17 7.88
N ASN A 246 7.43 33.29 7.67
CA ASN A 246 6.80 33.93 6.52
C ASN A 246 7.32 33.40 5.16
N ILE A 247 7.55 32.08 5.06
CA ILE A 247 8.07 31.48 3.85
C ILE A 247 7.01 31.48 2.76
N SER A 248 7.35 32.11 1.63
CA SER A 248 6.59 32.06 0.38
C SER A 248 7.49 31.56 -0.73
N LYS A 249 6.95 30.75 -1.64
CA LYS A 249 7.67 30.21 -2.80
C LYS A 249 6.73 30.00 -3.98
N THR A 250 7.17 30.49 -5.14
CA THR A 250 6.54 30.29 -6.44
C THR A 250 7.41 29.37 -7.28
N VAL A 251 6.83 28.35 -7.88
CA VAL A 251 7.53 27.40 -8.76
C VAL A 251 6.73 27.32 -10.06
N ASN A 252 7.41 27.52 -11.19
CA ASN A 252 6.80 27.50 -12.53
C ASN A 252 5.60 28.44 -12.71
N GLY A 253 5.58 29.59 -11.98
CA GLY A 253 4.50 30.55 -12.03
C GLY A 253 3.32 30.27 -11.08
N GLU A 254 3.33 29.15 -10.39
CA GLU A 254 2.34 28.80 -9.37
C GLU A 254 2.89 29.07 -7.96
N LYS A 255 2.10 29.74 -7.11
CA LYS A 255 2.47 30.00 -5.71
C LYS A 255 2.23 28.74 -4.87
N ILE A 256 3.30 27.99 -4.61
CA ILE A 256 3.27 26.72 -3.91
C ILE A 256 3.21 26.89 -2.38
N LEU A 257 3.98 27.86 -1.84
CA LEU A 257 3.96 28.21 -0.42
C LEU A 257 3.54 29.66 -0.26
N ASN A 258 2.65 29.92 0.69
CA ASN A 258 2.14 31.25 0.96
C ASN A 258 2.19 31.58 2.45
N ASN A 259 3.19 32.38 2.87
CA ASN A 259 3.34 32.91 4.22
C ASN A 259 3.35 31.82 5.33
N VAL A 260 4.09 30.73 5.11
CA VAL A 260 4.18 29.61 6.06
C VAL A 260 5.08 29.98 7.23
N SER A 261 4.57 29.81 8.45
CA SER A 261 5.34 30.09 9.68
C SER A 261 5.05 29.05 10.76
N PHE A 262 6.10 28.52 11.36
CA PHE A 262 6.01 27.64 12.54
C PHE A 262 7.37 27.58 13.27
N THR A 263 7.35 27.04 14.48
CA THR A 263 8.56 26.85 15.30
C THR A 263 8.60 25.40 15.78
N VAL A 264 9.80 24.80 15.72
CA VAL A 264 10.07 23.44 16.20
C VAL A 264 10.86 23.53 17.50
N LYS A 265 10.40 22.84 18.53
CA LYS A 265 11.04 22.72 19.85
C LYS A 265 11.66 21.34 20.03
N PRO A 266 12.53 21.14 21.02
CA PRO A 266 13.03 19.82 21.35
C PRO A 266 11.91 18.81 21.61
N ASN A 267 12.06 17.61 21.08
CA ASN A 267 11.12 16.49 21.17
C ASN A 267 9.77 16.67 20.43
N ASP A 268 9.59 17.76 19.69
CA ASP A 268 8.41 17.89 18.82
C ASP A 268 8.39 16.79 17.74
N LYS A 269 7.21 16.27 17.48
CA LYS A 269 6.91 15.37 16.36
C LYS A 269 5.85 16.04 15.52
N ILE A 270 6.23 16.52 14.35
CA ILE A 270 5.37 17.34 13.50
C ILE A 270 5.00 16.56 12.24
N ALA A 271 3.69 16.41 12.00
CA ALA A 271 3.17 15.92 10.72
C ALA A 271 2.81 17.13 9.84
N ILE A 272 3.33 17.13 8.62
CA ILE A 272 3.00 18.15 7.62
C ILE A 272 1.98 17.55 6.66
N VAL A 273 0.79 18.15 6.62
CA VAL A 273 -0.30 17.77 5.73
C VAL A 273 -0.52 18.90 4.74
N ALA A 274 -0.60 18.60 3.46
CA ALA A 274 -0.89 19.55 2.41
C ALA A 274 -1.66 18.87 1.27
N ASP A 275 -2.58 19.60 0.65
CA ASP A 275 -3.33 19.11 -0.51
C ASP A 275 -2.41 18.92 -1.73
N ASN A 276 -1.40 19.81 -1.87
CA ASN A 276 -0.38 19.73 -2.90
C ASN A 276 0.89 19.08 -2.36
N GLU A 277 1.22 17.87 -2.85
CA GLU A 277 2.43 17.13 -2.51
C GLU A 277 3.72 17.95 -2.79
N ASN A 278 3.73 18.75 -3.86
CA ASN A 278 4.87 19.61 -4.19
C ASN A 278 5.16 20.63 -3.09
N ALA A 279 4.13 21.10 -2.37
CA ALA A 279 4.30 22.03 -1.26
C ALA A 279 5.16 21.45 -0.14
N LYS A 280 4.98 20.17 0.19
CA LYS A 280 5.80 19.46 1.19
C LYS A 280 7.25 19.35 0.73
N THR A 281 7.47 18.92 -0.51
CA THR A 281 8.82 18.80 -1.09
C THR A 281 9.55 20.13 -1.11
N VAL A 282 8.89 21.18 -1.61
CA VAL A 282 9.48 22.54 -1.67
C VAL A 282 9.80 23.06 -0.28
N LEU A 283 8.91 22.86 0.71
CA LEU A 283 9.16 23.27 2.09
C LEU A 283 10.37 22.55 2.67
N PHE A 284 10.51 21.24 2.47
CA PHE A 284 11.67 20.48 2.95
C PHE A 284 12.96 20.89 2.26
N GLN A 285 12.94 21.15 0.95
CA GLN A 285 14.11 21.66 0.22
C GLN A 285 14.57 23.02 0.75
N ILE A 286 13.62 23.91 1.08
CA ILE A 286 13.93 25.20 1.69
C ILE A 286 14.52 25.02 3.10
N ILE A 287 13.95 24.14 3.91
CA ILE A 287 14.47 23.82 5.25
C ILE A 287 15.86 23.20 5.16
N ALA A 288 16.13 22.31 4.21
CA ALA A 288 17.42 21.70 3.97
C ALA A 288 18.47 22.66 3.39
N GLY A 289 18.06 23.85 2.94
CA GLY A 289 18.94 24.82 2.28
C GLY A 289 19.28 24.47 0.83
N GLU A 290 18.54 23.55 0.21
CA GLU A 290 18.68 23.16 -1.19
C GLU A 290 17.94 24.13 -2.14
N MET A 291 16.98 24.88 -1.60
CA MET A 291 16.20 25.88 -2.33
C MET A 291 16.02 27.14 -1.50
N GLU A 292 16.20 28.31 -2.11
CA GLU A 292 15.92 29.58 -1.44
C GLU A 292 14.43 29.96 -1.53
N PRO A 293 13.83 30.48 -0.44
CA PRO A 293 12.48 31.01 -0.49
C PRO A 293 12.46 32.35 -1.26
N ASP A 294 11.31 32.70 -1.84
CA ASP A 294 11.12 34.02 -2.46
C ASP A 294 10.93 35.12 -1.39
N GLU A 295 10.27 34.73 -0.27
CA GLU A 295 10.07 35.61 0.88
C GLU A 295 10.24 34.79 2.18
N GLY A 296 10.60 35.48 3.25
CA GLY A 296 10.75 34.89 4.56
C GLY A 296 12.17 34.40 4.86
N LYS A 297 12.33 33.65 5.94
CA LYS A 297 13.62 33.11 6.35
C LYS A 297 13.50 31.89 7.23
N ILE A 298 14.53 31.03 7.16
CA ILE A 298 14.76 29.90 8.05
C ILE A 298 15.81 30.30 9.08
N ILE A 299 15.55 30.06 10.36
CA ILE A 299 16.48 30.30 11.46
C ILE A 299 16.66 28.98 12.20
N TRP A 300 17.84 28.43 12.12
CA TRP A 300 18.26 27.27 12.87
C TRP A 300 18.73 27.62 14.27
N GLY A 301 18.47 26.77 15.22
CA GLY A 301 19.02 26.90 16.57
C GLY A 301 20.56 26.87 16.56
N THR A 302 21.20 27.63 17.44
CA THR A 302 22.68 27.76 17.50
C THR A 302 23.39 26.45 17.82
N THR A 303 22.68 25.43 18.23
CA THR A 303 23.21 24.11 18.62
C THR A 303 22.91 23.02 17.61
N ILE A 304 22.30 23.37 16.48
CA ILE A 304 21.94 22.45 15.39
C ILE A 304 23.03 22.54 14.32
N THR A 305 23.48 21.38 13.84
CA THR A 305 24.48 21.24 12.76
C THR A 305 23.92 20.32 11.70
#